data_a12bbcaa2e5f9bc6c2585186db1fc9eb
#
_entry.id   a12bbcaa2e5f9bc6c2585186db1fc9eb
#
_cell.length_a   1.000
_cell.length_b   1.000
_cell.length_c   1.000
_cell.angle_alpha   90.00
_cell.angle_beta   90.00
_cell.angle_gamma   90.00
#
_symmetry.space_group_name_H-M   'P 1'
#
loop_
_entity.id
_entity.type
_entity.pdbx_description
1 polymer ?
#
loop_
_entity_poly.entity_id
_entity_poly.type
_entity_poly.pdbx_seq_one_letter_code
_entity_poly.pdbx_strand_id
1 'polypeptide(L)'
;MVYKKILNFFVLISLDSAKHLCYSVYEHLKRGAFMAISERIHFFRNLRGMTQKYLGLQLGFPDKSADVRMAQYETGSRTPKADITAALAQVLDVAPEALNVPDIDSYIGLAHTLFALEDIYGITVNEADGELCLKVNADKGKNAAEVIRILAAWNEQKAKLDAGEIDKETYDQWRYHYPKFDTTSGWVKVPSQELSDAMVESFKDRLKRD
;
A
#
# COMPACT_ATOMS: atom_id res chain seq x y z
N MET A 1 -39.45 -6.28 17.06
CA MET A 1 -39.54 -5.15 18.02
C MET A 1 -38.27 -4.32 18.07
N VAL A 2 -37.20 -4.73 17.46
CA VAL A 2 -35.88 -4.04 17.45
C VAL A 2 -35.80 -2.99 16.33
N TYR A 3 -36.44 -3.19 15.18
CA TYR A 3 -36.40 -2.27 14.03
C TYR A 3 -37.07 -0.90 14.26
N LYS A 4 -38.03 -0.81 15.19
CA LYS A 4 -38.70 0.48 15.51
C LYS A 4 -37.86 1.41 16.40
N LYS A 5 -36.84 0.91 17.10
CA LYS A 5 -35.94 1.73 17.93
C LYS A 5 -34.83 2.40 17.13
N ILE A 6 -34.46 1.84 15.98
CA ILE A 6 -33.40 2.41 15.11
C ILE A 6 -33.95 3.57 14.28
N LEU A 7 -35.23 3.53 13.88
CA LEU A 7 -35.84 4.58 13.08
C LEU A 7 -36.10 5.88 13.88
N ASN A 8 -36.28 5.81 15.20
CA ASN A 8 -36.51 6.98 16.05
C ASN A 8 -35.21 7.70 16.48
N PHE A 9 -34.03 7.12 16.23
CA PHE A 9 -32.76 7.79 16.49
C PHE A 9 -32.33 8.72 15.34
N PHE A 10 -32.91 8.55 14.17
CA PHE A 10 -32.57 9.36 12.98
C PHE A 10 -33.39 10.63 12.80
N VAL A 11 -34.42 10.87 13.61
CA VAL A 11 -35.37 11.98 13.42
C VAL A 11 -35.05 13.23 14.25
N LEU A 12 -34.01 13.20 15.11
CA LEU A 12 -33.67 14.34 15.98
C LEU A 12 -32.32 15.00 15.67
N ILE A 13 -31.73 14.70 14.51
CA ILE A 13 -30.56 15.48 14.08
C ILE A 13 -31.07 16.71 13.33
N SER A 14 -30.87 17.89 13.89
CA SER A 14 -31.18 19.14 13.20
C SER A 14 -30.47 19.18 11.82
N LEU A 15 -31.08 19.83 10.84
CA LEU A 15 -30.50 19.99 9.49
C LEU A 15 -29.07 20.55 9.51
N ASP A 16 -28.73 21.34 10.52
CA ASP A 16 -27.37 21.85 10.75
C ASP A 16 -26.39 20.78 11.25
N SER A 17 -26.82 19.88 12.12
CA SER A 17 -26.01 18.75 12.59
C SER A 17 -25.77 17.73 11.47
N ALA A 18 -26.76 17.49 10.62
CA ALA A 18 -26.63 16.63 9.44
C ALA A 18 -25.66 17.23 8.40
N LYS A 19 -25.69 18.55 8.19
CA LYS A 19 -24.72 19.25 7.34
C LYS A 19 -23.31 19.22 7.93
N HIS A 20 -23.19 19.40 9.25
CA HIS A 20 -21.89 19.32 9.93
C HIS A 20 -21.31 17.91 9.88
N LEU A 21 -22.15 16.89 10.04
CA LEU A 21 -21.76 15.48 9.92
C LEU A 21 -21.37 15.15 8.48
N CYS A 22 -22.16 15.61 7.51
CA CYS A 22 -21.88 15.43 6.08
C CYS A 22 -20.61 16.16 5.63
N TYR A 23 -20.38 17.37 6.16
CA TYR A 23 -19.15 18.14 5.92
C TYR A 23 -17.95 17.49 6.59
N SER A 24 -18.09 17.00 7.82
CA SER A 24 -17.06 16.25 8.55
C SER A 24 -16.71 14.94 7.84
N VAL A 25 -17.71 14.20 7.36
CA VAL A 25 -17.51 12.98 6.55
C VAL A 25 -16.87 13.30 5.20
N TYR A 26 -17.28 14.40 4.54
CA TYR A 26 -16.70 14.85 3.28
C TYR A 26 -15.24 15.32 3.44
N GLU A 27 -14.92 16.02 4.52
CA GLU A 27 -13.54 16.40 4.87
C GLU A 27 -12.69 15.18 5.26
N HIS A 28 -13.29 14.19 5.96
CA HIS A 28 -12.62 12.91 6.24
C HIS A 28 -12.38 12.11 4.96
N LEU A 29 -13.34 12.07 4.02
CA LEU A 29 -13.19 11.42 2.72
C LEU A 29 -12.13 12.10 1.85
N LYS A 30 -12.05 13.45 1.88
CA LYS A 30 -10.96 14.17 1.23
C LYS A 30 -9.59 13.93 1.88
N ARG A 31 -9.54 13.82 3.21
CA ARG A 31 -8.31 13.49 3.94
C ARG A 31 -7.88 12.05 3.71
N GLY A 32 -8.81 11.11 3.61
CA GLY A 32 -8.51 9.68 3.49
C GLY A 32 -7.68 9.33 2.27
N ALA A 33 -7.98 9.90 1.11
CA ALA A 33 -7.21 9.66 -0.12
C ALA A 33 -5.76 10.20 -0.07
N PHE A 34 -5.46 11.16 0.84
CA PHE A 34 -4.14 11.75 1.02
C PHE A 34 -3.38 11.23 2.26
N MET A 35 -4.06 10.52 3.18
CA MET A 35 -3.46 10.08 4.44
C MET A 35 -2.63 8.80 4.30
N ALA A 36 -2.98 7.90 3.39
CA ALA A 36 -2.31 6.61 3.28
C ALA A 36 -0.78 6.76 3.04
N ILE A 37 -0.36 7.55 2.06
CA ILE A 37 1.08 7.78 1.81
C ILE A 37 1.75 8.53 2.98
N SER A 38 1.03 9.46 3.61
CA SER A 38 1.53 10.28 4.73
C SER A 38 1.83 9.42 5.94
N GLU A 39 0.91 8.54 6.30
CA GLU A 39 1.09 7.60 7.40
C GLU A 39 2.17 6.56 7.11
N ARG A 40 2.29 6.10 5.86
CA ARG A 40 3.36 5.19 5.46
C ARG A 40 4.74 5.84 5.56
N ILE A 41 4.89 7.11 5.17
CA ILE A 41 6.13 7.87 5.36
C ILE A 41 6.46 7.99 6.85
N HIS A 42 5.48 8.39 7.67
CA HIS A 42 5.66 8.49 9.13
C HIS A 42 6.05 7.15 9.76
N PHE A 43 5.36 6.07 9.37
CA PHE A 43 5.63 4.71 9.85
C PHE A 43 7.08 4.30 9.55
N PHE A 44 7.51 4.36 8.28
CA PHE A 44 8.84 3.91 7.89
C PHE A 44 9.95 4.81 8.46
N ARG A 45 9.73 6.12 8.54
CA ARG A 45 10.68 7.03 9.19
C ARG A 45 10.90 6.64 10.66
N ASN A 46 9.84 6.37 11.40
CA ASN A 46 9.94 5.94 12.80
C ASN A 46 10.59 4.56 12.93
N LEU A 47 10.23 3.63 12.04
CA LEU A 47 10.84 2.29 11.99
C LEU A 47 12.36 2.36 11.78
N ARG A 48 12.85 3.34 11.01
CA ARG A 48 14.28 3.58 10.75
C ARG A 48 14.91 4.50 11.81
N GLY A 49 14.19 4.92 12.85
CA GLY A 49 14.70 5.80 13.90
C GLY A 49 15.11 7.20 13.42
N MET A 50 14.60 7.65 12.28
CA MET A 50 14.98 8.94 11.68
C MET A 50 14.11 10.07 12.23
N THR A 51 14.71 11.26 12.38
CA THR A 51 13.96 12.50 12.62
C THR A 51 13.42 13.07 11.31
N GLN A 52 12.34 13.86 11.35
CA GLN A 52 11.82 14.58 10.17
C GLN A 52 12.90 15.42 9.51
N LYS A 53 13.69 16.15 10.32
CA LYS A 53 14.80 16.98 9.82
C LYS A 53 15.82 16.13 9.07
N TYR A 54 16.26 15.02 9.67
CA TYR A 54 17.26 14.14 9.05
C TYR A 54 16.75 13.59 7.71
N LEU A 55 15.53 13.05 7.67
CA LEU A 55 14.95 12.54 6.45
C LEU A 55 14.82 13.63 5.37
N GLY A 56 14.38 14.83 5.75
CA GLY A 56 14.29 15.95 4.83
C GLY A 56 15.64 16.41 4.25
N LEU A 57 16.71 16.37 5.04
CA LEU A 57 18.08 16.65 4.57
C LEU A 57 18.57 15.59 3.59
N GLN A 58 18.28 14.31 3.82
CA GLN A 58 18.62 13.22 2.89
C GLN A 58 17.90 13.37 1.54
N LEU A 59 16.72 14.00 1.51
CA LEU A 59 16.00 14.35 0.29
C LEU A 59 16.50 15.62 -0.40
N GLY A 60 17.56 16.24 0.13
CA GLY A 60 18.14 17.46 -0.41
C GLY A 60 17.36 18.74 -0.07
N PHE A 61 16.47 18.72 0.92
CA PHE A 61 15.77 19.94 1.34
C PHE A 61 16.73 20.86 2.14
N PRO A 62 16.57 22.19 1.97
CA PRO A 62 17.37 23.14 2.75
C PRO A 62 17.19 22.95 4.27
N ASP A 63 18.25 23.07 5.04
CA ASP A 63 18.27 22.84 6.50
C ASP A 63 17.17 23.60 7.25
N LYS A 64 16.86 24.84 6.84
CA LYS A 64 15.83 25.69 7.46
C LYS A 64 14.38 25.22 7.21
N SER A 65 14.15 24.29 6.27
CA SER A 65 12.80 23.88 5.86
C SER A 65 12.62 22.36 5.78
N ALA A 66 13.65 21.61 6.07
CA ALA A 66 13.67 20.15 5.92
C ALA A 66 12.63 19.48 6.83
N ASP A 67 12.59 19.85 8.11
CA ASP A 67 11.63 19.38 9.09
C ASP A 67 10.20 19.79 8.76
N VAL A 68 9.98 21.05 8.40
CA VAL A 68 8.66 21.59 8.04
C VAL A 68 8.07 20.89 6.82
N ARG A 69 8.91 20.64 5.79
CA ARG A 69 8.45 19.90 4.60
C ARG A 69 8.10 18.47 4.92
N MET A 70 8.90 17.79 5.74
CA MET A 70 8.60 16.43 6.16
C MET A 70 7.34 16.37 7.01
N ALA A 71 7.16 17.30 7.96
CA ALA A 71 5.92 17.42 8.73
C ALA A 71 4.69 17.62 7.82
N GLN A 72 4.80 18.43 6.75
CA GLN A 72 3.72 18.61 5.77
C GLN A 72 3.39 17.32 5.02
N TYR A 73 4.39 16.50 4.65
CA TYR A 73 4.15 15.20 4.02
C TYR A 73 3.52 14.20 4.99
N GLU A 74 4.00 14.12 6.23
CA GLU A 74 3.47 13.19 7.23
C GLU A 74 2.09 13.56 7.79
N THR A 75 1.71 14.83 7.74
CA THR A 75 0.36 15.27 8.14
C THR A 75 -0.66 15.27 6.99
N GLY A 76 -0.21 14.94 5.77
CA GLY A 76 -1.08 14.98 4.59
C GLY A 76 -1.45 16.38 4.11
N SER A 77 -0.89 17.45 4.73
CA SER A 77 -1.13 18.82 4.27
C SER A 77 -0.49 19.09 2.90
N ARG A 78 0.45 18.24 2.50
CA ARG A 78 1.08 18.23 1.18
C ARG A 78 1.37 16.80 0.74
N THR A 79 1.05 16.46 -0.51
CA THR A 79 1.37 15.16 -1.11
C THR A 79 2.72 15.23 -1.83
N PRO A 80 3.65 14.30 -1.58
CA PRO A 80 4.88 14.22 -2.35
C PRO A 80 4.57 13.86 -3.81
N LYS A 81 5.30 14.45 -4.75
CA LYS A 81 5.25 14.06 -6.15
C LYS A 81 6.01 12.75 -6.37
N ALA A 82 5.86 12.13 -7.54
CA ALA A 82 6.47 10.84 -7.86
C ALA A 82 8.00 10.81 -7.67
N ASP A 83 8.70 11.89 -8.03
CA ASP A 83 10.15 12.05 -7.83
C ASP A 83 10.54 12.04 -6.36
N ILE A 84 9.79 12.77 -5.53
CA ILE A 84 10.00 12.80 -4.07
C ILE A 84 9.61 11.46 -3.44
N THR A 85 8.53 10.81 -3.91
CA THR A 85 8.13 9.48 -3.44
C THR A 85 9.22 8.44 -3.72
N ALA A 86 9.81 8.46 -4.91
CA ALA A 86 10.91 7.57 -5.26
C ALA A 86 12.16 7.84 -4.39
N ALA A 87 12.51 9.10 -4.16
CA ALA A 87 13.61 9.47 -3.28
C ALA A 87 13.35 9.06 -1.81
N LEU A 88 12.12 9.25 -1.31
CA LEU A 88 11.69 8.78 0.00
C LEU A 88 11.84 7.26 0.14
N ALA A 89 11.36 6.50 -0.85
CA ALA A 89 11.46 5.05 -0.87
C ALA A 89 12.93 4.59 -0.81
N GLN A 90 13.82 5.26 -1.55
CA GLN A 90 15.24 4.97 -1.54
C GLN A 90 15.88 5.25 -0.17
N VAL A 91 15.61 6.41 0.44
CA VAL A 91 16.17 6.78 1.75
C VAL A 91 15.63 5.91 2.87
N LEU A 92 14.35 5.54 2.79
CA LEU A 92 13.68 4.67 3.77
C LEU A 92 13.97 3.18 3.54
N ASP A 93 14.67 2.84 2.47
CA ASP A 93 15.00 1.46 2.07
C ASP A 93 13.74 0.58 1.98
N VAL A 94 12.81 0.98 1.10
CA VAL A 94 11.57 0.26 0.79
C VAL A 94 11.24 0.38 -0.70
N ALA A 95 10.36 -0.48 -1.21
CA ALA A 95 9.79 -0.30 -2.54
C ALA A 95 8.88 0.95 -2.58
N PRO A 96 8.84 1.73 -3.69
CA PRO A 96 7.93 2.88 -3.82
C PRO A 96 6.46 2.50 -3.60
N GLU A 97 6.08 1.28 -3.98
CA GLU A 97 4.74 0.73 -3.80
C GLU A 97 4.37 0.53 -2.33
N ALA A 98 5.36 0.32 -1.45
CA ALA A 98 5.14 0.23 -0.01
C ALA A 98 4.75 1.57 0.63
N LEU A 99 5.04 2.69 -0.04
CA LEU A 99 4.58 4.02 0.34
C LEU A 99 3.21 4.36 -0.27
N ASN A 100 2.94 3.88 -1.48
CA ASN A 100 1.74 4.23 -2.24
C ASN A 100 0.68 3.12 -2.13
N VAL A 101 0.11 2.97 -0.95
CA VAL A 101 -0.97 2.01 -0.66
C VAL A 101 -2.35 2.69 -0.74
N PRO A 102 -3.44 1.92 -0.97
CA PRO A 102 -4.81 2.44 -0.86
C PRO A 102 -5.11 3.02 0.52
N ASP A 103 -6.13 3.89 0.60
CA ASP A 103 -6.64 4.39 1.88
C ASP A 103 -7.31 3.25 2.67
N ILE A 104 -6.60 2.74 3.66
CA ILE A 104 -7.09 1.72 4.60
C ILE A 104 -7.14 2.25 6.03
N ASP A 105 -6.97 3.55 6.24
CA ASP A 105 -6.82 4.17 7.56
C ASP A 105 -8.18 4.37 8.25
N SER A 106 -9.28 4.29 7.48
CA SER A 106 -10.62 4.28 8.02
C SER A 106 -11.29 2.91 7.83
N TYR A 107 -12.14 2.49 8.78
CA TYR A 107 -12.90 1.24 8.62
C TYR A 107 -13.79 1.25 7.36
N ILE A 108 -14.27 2.42 6.95
CA ILE A 108 -15.05 2.58 5.71
C ILE A 108 -14.15 2.40 4.50
N GLY A 109 -12.98 3.04 4.47
CA GLY A 109 -11.99 2.87 3.41
C GLY A 109 -11.50 1.43 3.30
N LEU A 110 -11.21 0.80 4.44
CA LEU A 110 -10.86 -0.63 4.49
C LEU A 110 -11.99 -1.51 3.92
N ALA A 111 -13.25 -1.27 4.31
CA ALA A 111 -14.39 -2.04 3.81
C ALA A 111 -14.54 -1.90 2.29
N HIS A 112 -14.47 -0.68 1.74
CA HIS A 112 -14.52 -0.46 0.29
C HIS A 112 -13.32 -1.04 -0.44
N THR A 113 -12.13 -1.06 0.18
CA THR A 113 -10.96 -1.74 -0.37
C THR A 113 -11.22 -3.25 -0.47
N LEU A 114 -11.76 -3.87 0.59
CA LEU A 114 -12.11 -5.30 0.58
C LEU A 114 -13.18 -5.62 -0.48
N PHE A 115 -14.21 -4.77 -0.64
CA PHE A 115 -15.22 -4.95 -1.69
C PHE A 115 -14.62 -4.82 -3.09
N ALA A 116 -13.72 -3.86 -3.32
CA ALA A 116 -13.01 -3.75 -4.59
C ALA A 116 -12.12 -4.97 -4.86
N LEU A 117 -11.50 -5.55 -3.83
CA LEU A 117 -10.73 -6.78 -3.97
C LEU A 117 -11.63 -7.97 -4.33
N GLU A 118 -12.88 -8.03 -3.82
CA GLU A 118 -13.88 -9.02 -4.25
C GLU A 118 -14.22 -8.85 -5.73
N ASP A 119 -14.55 -7.63 -6.15
CA ASP A 119 -14.95 -7.34 -7.53
C ASP A 119 -13.85 -7.66 -8.55
N ILE A 120 -12.61 -7.29 -8.25
CA ILE A 120 -11.49 -7.35 -9.20
C ILE A 120 -10.77 -8.71 -9.14
N TYR A 121 -10.55 -9.23 -7.94
CA TYR A 121 -9.68 -10.38 -7.70
C TYR A 121 -10.43 -11.62 -7.19
N GLY A 122 -11.72 -11.48 -6.85
CA GLY A 122 -12.52 -12.57 -6.31
C GLY A 122 -12.12 -12.98 -4.89
N ILE A 123 -11.62 -12.03 -4.09
CA ILE A 123 -11.35 -12.26 -2.67
C ILE A 123 -12.66 -12.11 -1.91
N THR A 124 -13.20 -13.19 -1.35
CA THR A 124 -14.48 -13.20 -0.64
C THR A 124 -14.31 -13.58 0.81
N VAL A 125 -15.29 -13.21 1.64
CA VAL A 125 -15.36 -13.70 3.01
C VAL A 125 -15.87 -15.14 3.01
N ASN A 126 -15.25 -15.97 3.83
CA ASN A 126 -15.66 -17.35 4.08
C ASN A 126 -15.57 -17.65 5.58
N GLU A 127 -16.17 -18.72 5.99
CA GLU A 127 -16.07 -19.26 7.37
C GLU A 127 -15.41 -20.64 7.31
N ALA A 128 -14.37 -20.84 8.10
CA ALA A 128 -13.67 -22.09 8.25
C ALA A 128 -13.42 -22.34 9.75
N ASP A 129 -13.81 -23.51 10.26
CA ASP A 129 -13.65 -23.90 11.66
C ASP A 129 -14.24 -22.90 12.69
N GLY A 130 -15.31 -22.17 12.28
CA GLY A 130 -15.95 -21.14 13.11
C GLY A 130 -15.25 -19.78 13.09
N GLU A 131 -14.22 -19.59 12.28
CA GLU A 131 -13.51 -18.33 12.11
C GLU A 131 -13.77 -17.72 10.72
N LEU A 132 -13.91 -16.40 10.68
CA LEU A 132 -14.01 -15.68 9.40
C LEU A 132 -12.64 -15.60 8.75
N CYS A 133 -12.56 -15.99 7.48
CA CYS A 133 -11.35 -15.93 6.69
C CYS A 133 -11.60 -15.31 5.30
N LEU A 134 -10.55 -14.81 4.66
CA LEU A 134 -10.61 -14.38 3.28
C LEU A 134 -10.19 -15.55 2.37
N LYS A 135 -10.99 -15.79 1.34
CA LYS A 135 -10.76 -16.84 0.34
C LYS A 135 -10.69 -16.23 -1.04
N VAL A 136 -9.75 -16.68 -1.86
CA VAL A 136 -9.68 -16.31 -3.27
C VAL A 136 -10.45 -17.32 -4.11
N ASN A 137 -11.40 -16.84 -4.91
CA ASN A 137 -12.09 -17.66 -5.88
C ASN A 137 -11.21 -17.82 -7.14
N ALA A 138 -10.65 -19.01 -7.34
CA ALA A 138 -9.75 -19.32 -8.46
C ALA A 138 -10.44 -19.19 -9.84
N ASP A 139 -11.78 -19.28 -9.89
CA ASP A 139 -12.53 -19.20 -11.15
C ASP A 139 -12.60 -17.76 -11.73
N LYS A 140 -12.18 -16.75 -10.97
CA LYS A 140 -12.08 -15.35 -11.44
C LYS A 140 -10.93 -15.09 -12.44
N GLY A 141 -10.25 -16.13 -12.92
CA GLY A 141 -9.29 -16.05 -14.00
C GLY A 141 -7.89 -15.55 -13.59
N LYS A 142 -7.21 -14.81 -14.50
CA LYS A 142 -5.80 -14.42 -14.31
C LYS A 142 -5.55 -13.59 -13.05
N ASN A 143 -6.44 -12.67 -12.71
CA ASN A 143 -6.28 -11.81 -11.54
C ASN A 143 -6.29 -12.62 -10.24
N ALA A 144 -7.19 -13.60 -10.12
CA ALA A 144 -7.24 -14.50 -8.97
C ALA A 144 -5.98 -15.37 -8.88
N ALA A 145 -5.48 -15.88 -10.01
CA ALA A 145 -4.26 -16.69 -10.06
C ALA A 145 -3.02 -15.90 -9.56
N GLU A 146 -2.93 -14.61 -9.92
CA GLU A 146 -1.85 -13.74 -9.41
C GLU A 146 -1.95 -13.55 -7.90
N VAL A 147 -3.14 -13.26 -7.39
CA VAL A 147 -3.35 -13.11 -5.93
C VAL A 147 -3.01 -14.41 -5.20
N ILE A 148 -3.40 -15.56 -5.71
CA ILE A 148 -3.06 -16.86 -5.11
C ILE A 148 -1.54 -17.04 -5.03
N ARG A 149 -0.79 -16.65 -6.07
CA ARG A 149 0.68 -16.70 -6.05
C ARG A 149 1.27 -15.78 -5.00
N ILE A 150 0.80 -14.55 -4.90
CA ILE A 150 1.23 -13.58 -3.89
C ILE A 150 0.97 -14.14 -2.48
N LEU A 151 -0.23 -14.66 -2.24
CA LEU A 151 -0.61 -15.23 -0.94
C LEU A 151 0.21 -16.48 -0.60
N ALA A 152 0.51 -17.33 -1.59
CA ALA A 152 1.35 -18.51 -1.40
C ALA A 152 2.79 -18.11 -1.02
N ALA A 153 3.37 -17.13 -1.73
CA ALA A 153 4.70 -16.59 -1.41
C ALA A 153 4.72 -15.97 0.01
N TRP A 154 3.70 -15.20 0.34
CA TRP A 154 3.58 -14.61 1.67
C TRP A 154 3.44 -15.68 2.76
N ASN A 155 2.60 -16.68 2.54
CA ASN A 155 2.43 -17.79 3.47
C ASN A 155 3.74 -18.58 3.69
N GLU A 156 4.53 -18.80 2.63
CA GLU A 156 5.85 -19.44 2.74
C GLU A 156 6.79 -18.64 3.65
N GLN A 157 6.88 -17.32 3.44
CA GLN A 157 7.74 -16.47 4.29
C GLN A 157 7.23 -16.41 5.73
N LYS A 158 5.91 -16.38 5.92
CA LYS A 158 5.31 -16.42 7.25
C LYS A 158 5.59 -17.75 7.97
N ALA A 159 5.50 -18.88 7.27
CA ALA A 159 5.83 -20.18 7.82
C ALA A 159 7.30 -20.28 8.26
N LYS A 160 8.25 -19.74 7.48
CA LYS A 160 9.67 -19.65 7.84
C LYS A 160 9.89 -18.80 9.10
N LEU A 161 9.17 -17.67 9.23
CA LEU A 161 9.22 -16.86 10.44
C LEU A 161 8.69 -17.63 11.65
N ASP A 162 7.55 -18.31 11.51
CA ASP A 162 6.93 -19.08 12.60
C ASP A 162 7.78 -20.29 13.02
N ALA A 163 8.49 -20.89 12.07
CA ALA A 163 9.46 -21.96 12.32
C ALA A 163 10.79 -21.45 12.91
N GLY A 164 11.02 -20.15 12.98
CA GLY A 164 12.29 -19.55 13.42
C GLY A 164 13.44 -19.70 12.41
N GLU A 165 13.15 -20.06 11.16
CA GLU A 165 14.14 -20.14 10.08
C GLU A 165 14.64 -18.79 9.62
N ILE A 166 13.78 -17.78 9.70
CA ILE A 166 14.11 -16.37 9.46
C ILE A 166 13.65 -15.53 10.65
N ASP A 167 14.32 -14.42 10.87
CA ASP A 167 13.92 -13.45 11.88
C ASP A 167 12.88 -12.44 11.35
N LYS A 168 12.36 -11.62 12.25
CA LYS A 168 11.35 -10.61 11.93
C LYS A 168 11.89 -9.57 10.97
N GLU A 169 13.18 -9.22 11.07
CA GLU A 169 13.81 -8.24 10.20
C GLU A 169 13.87 -8.74 8.76
N THR A 170 14.31 -9.97 8.54
CA THR A 170 14.35 -10.62 7.23
C THR A 170 12.95 -10.73 6.62
N TYR A 171 11.95 -11.11 7.43
CA TYR A 171 10.56 -11.16 6.99
C TYR A 171 10.02 -9.79 6.57
N ASP A 172 10.32 -8.73 7.34
CA ASP A 172 9.92 -7.37 7.03
C ASP A 172 10.66 -6.80 5.81
N GLN A 173 11.94 -7.13 5.64
CA GLN A 173 12.70 -6.81 4.43
C GLN A 173 12.03 -7.41 3.19
N TRP A 174 11.63 -8.68 3.22
CA TRP A 174 10.90 -9.29 2.12
C TRP A 174 9.60 -8.55 1.80
N ARG A 175 8.76 -8.27 2.80
CA ARG A 175 7.47 -7.60 2.60
C ARG A 175 7.61 -6.19 2.05
N TYR A 176 8.55 -5.41 2.58
CA TYR A 176 8.68 -3.99 2.24
C TYR A 176 9.39 -3.76 0.90
N HIS A 177 10.10 -4.76 0.41
CA HIS A 177 10.76 -4.72 -0.90
C HIS A 177 10.10 -5.63 -1.94
N TYR A 178 8.95 -6.21 -1.60
CA TYR A 178 8.24 -7.06 -2.56
C TYR A 178 7.98 -6.27 -3.88
N PRO A 179 8.22 -6.86 -5.08
CA PRO A 179 8.57 -8.26 -5.35
C PRO A 179 10.09 -8.52 -5.47
N LYS A 180 10.98 -7.60 -5.10
CA LYS A 180 12.44 -7.65 -5.34
C LYS A 180 13.10 -8.97 -4.86
N PHE A 181 12.65 -9.49 -3.72
CA PHE A 181 13.19 -10.71 -3.10
C PHE A 181 12.28 -11.93 -3.26
N ASP A 182 11.20 -11.79 -4.04
CA ASP A 182 10.29 -12.89 -4.30
C ASP A 182 10.84 -13.76 -5.42
N THR A 183 11.15 -15.03 -5.11
CA THR A 183 11.64 -16.03 -6.05
C THR A 183 10.51 -16.94 -6.56
N THR A 184 9.31 -16.85 -6.02
CA THR A 184 8.16 -17.71 -6.32
C THR A 184 7.25 -17.11 -7.38
N SER A 185 7.23 -15.78 -7.49
CA SER A 185 6.46 -15.08 -8.50
C SER A 185 7.20 -15.14 -9.84
N GLY A 186 6.47 -15.43 -10.89
CA GLY A 186 6.98 -15.39 -12.28
C GLY A 186 7.21 -13.95 -12.78
N TRP A 187 7.43 -12.98 -11.91
CA TRP A 187 7.83 -11.63 -12.27
C TRP A 187 9.19 -11.69 -12.91
N VAL A 188 9.21 -11.63 -14.24
CA VAL A 188 10.44 -11.36 -14.97
C VAL A 188 10.93 -10.00 -14.48
N LYS A 189 12.10 -9.99 -13.85
CA LYS A 189 12.81 -8.75 -13.54
C LYS A 189 12.81 -7.91 -14.81
N VAL A 190 12.09 -6.80 -14.83
CA VAL A 190 12.19 -5.86 -15.96
C VAL A 190 13.68 -5.53 -16.07
N PRO A 191 14.34 -5.84 -17.20
CA PRO A 191 15.75 -5.54 -17.35
C PRO A 191 15.98 -4.07 -17.03
N SER A 192 17.09 -3.74 -16.38
CA SER A 192 17.49 -2.34 -16.26
C SER A 192 17.46 -1.70 -17.64
N GLN A 193 17.20 -0.39 -17.72
CA GLN A 193 17.15 0.31 -19.01
C GLN A 193 18.38 -0.01 -19.86
N GLU A 194 19.56 -0.09 -19.24
CA GLU A 194 20.82 -0.47 -19.87
C GLU A 194 20.79 -1.88 -20.49
N LEU A 195 20.18 -2.86 -19.78
CA LEU A 195 20.06 -4.21 -20.29
C LEU A 195 19.00 -4.30 -21.41
N SER A 196 17.92 -3.52 -21.30
CA SER A 196 16.90 -3.38 -22.34
C SER A 196 17.50 -2.78 -23.61
N ASP A 197 18.30 -1.72 -23.48
CA ASP A 197 18.98 -1.04 -24.58
C ASP A 197 20.03 -1.95 -25.25
N ALA A 198 20.79 -2.70 -24.46
CA ALA A 198 21.73 -3.69 -24.97
C ALA A 198 21.04 -4.84 -25.70
N MET A 199 19.89 -5.30 -25.22
CA MET A 199 19.08 -6.31 -25.92
C MET A 199 18.52 -5.75 -27.24
N VAL A 200 17.97 -4.53 -27.24
CA VAL A 200 17.47 -3.87 -28.45
C VAL A 200 18.59 -3.72 -29.49
N GLU A 201 19.77 -3.32 -29.06
CA GLU A 201 20.94 -3.20 -29.99
C GLU A 201 21.35 -4.57 -30.59
N SER A 202 21.36 -5.61 -29.74
CA SER A 202 21.70 -6.98 -30.23
C SER A 202 20.67 -7.56 -31.21
N PHE A 203 19.39 -7.14 -31.10
CA PHE A 203 18.34 -7.56 -32.03
C PHE A 203 18.31 -6.74 -33.33
N LYS A 204 18.74 -5.47 -33.31
CA LYS A 204 18.83 -4.63 -34.50
C LYS A 204 19.70 -5.26 -35.60
N ASP A 205 20.78 -5.92 -35.21
CA ASP A 205 21.69 -6.59 -36.16
C ASP A 205 21.09 -7.87 -36.77
N ARG A 206 20.10 -8.48 -36.12
CA ARG A 206 19.37 -9.64 -36.67
C ARG A 206 18.26 -9.22 -37.63
N LEU A 207 17.57 -8.11 -37.34
CA LEU A 207 16.48 -7.59 -38.18
C LEU A 207 16.98 -6.92 -39.47
N LYS A 208 18.27 -6.66 -39.64
CA LYS A 208 18.87 -6.12 -40.88
C LYS A 208 19.34 -7.19 -41.84
N ARG A 209 19.15 -8.51 -41.52
CA ARG A 209 19.61 -9.62 -42.34
C ARG A 209 18.50 -10.33 -43.14
N ASP A 210 17.26 -9.88 -42.99
CA ASP A 210 16.11 -10.24 -43.84
C ASP A 210 15.71 -9.04 -44.72
#